data_c8d3ebe82a27e63e0bbb747e6c781dde
#
_entry.id   c8d3ebe82a27e63e0bbb747e6c781dde
#
_cell.length_a   1.000
_cell.length_b   1.000
_cell.length_c   1.000
_cell.angle_alpha   90.00
_cell.angle_beta   90.00
_cell.angle_gamma   90.00
#
_symmetry.space_group_name_H-M   'P 1'
#
loop_
_entity.id
_entity.type
_entity.pdbx_description
1 polymer ?
#
loop_
_entity_poly.entity_id
_entity_poly.type
_entity_poly.pdbx_seq_one_letter_code
_entity_poly.pdbx_strand_id
1 'polypeptide(L)'
;MSAITPPKITTFDSKPTDVYFFGTCVLDLFMPEAGMDAITLIEQQGIRVHYPMAQSCCGQPAYSSGHPTEAFDVAKAQLDLFPENWPIVVPSGSCGGMMKHHWPTLFKNTEYESKAVDCASRIIEFTHFLLAIGYKPEDKGEPVKVADAMLAQGIV
;
A
#
# COMPACT_ATOMS: atom_id res chain seq x y z
N MET A 1 -27.87 17.65 -5.92
CA MET A 1 -27.08 16.45 -5.67
C MET A 1 -25.83 16.53 -6.54
N SER A 2 -24.66 16.78 -5.95
CA SER A 2 -23.40 16.79 -6.69
C SER A 2 -23.09 15.35 -7.10
N ALA A 3 -22.94 15.09 -8.38
CA ALA A 3 -22.53 13.78 -8.89
C ALA A 3 -21.11 13.51 -8.36
N ILE A 4 -20.95 12.46 -7.56
CA ILE A 4 -19.65 11.99 -7.12
C ILE A 4 -18.97 11.45 -8.37
N THR A 5 -17.99 12.21 -8.89
CA THR A 5 -17.14 11.74 -9.97
C THR A 5 -16.31 10.57 -9.41
N PRO A 6 -16.36 9.37 -10.00
CA PRO A 6 -15.55 8.26 -9.52
C PRO A 6 -14.06 8.63 -9.61
N PRO A 7 -13.25 8.18 -8.66
CA PRO A 7 -11.82 8.44 -8.69
C PRO A 7 -11.21 7.91 -9.99
N LYS A 8 -10.33 8.69 -10.59
CA LYS A 8 -9.60 8.27 -11.80
C LYS A 8 -8.69 7.11 -11.44
N ILE A 9 -8.97 5.93 -11.99
CA ILE A 9 -8.12 4.75 -11.80
C ILE A 9 -6.79 5.01 -12.52
N THR A 10 -5.68 4.90 -11.80
CA THR A 10 -4.34 4.89 -12.40
C THR A 10 -4.26 3.69 -13.34
N THR A 11 -3.88 3.91 -14.58
CA THR A 11 -3.62 2.84 -15.54
C THR A 11 -2.13 2.80 -15.85
N PHE A 12 -1.59 1.61 -16.07
CA PHE A 12 -0.23 1.44 -16.57
C PHE A 12 -0.27 1.34 -18.09
N ASP A 13 0.69 1.98 -18.78
CA ASP A 13 0.85 1.84 -20.23
C ASP A 13 1.19 0.39 -20.61
N SER A 14 1.92 -0.29 -19.73
CA SER A 14 2.19 -1.73 -19.79
C SER A 14 2.20 -2.31 -18.37
N LYS A 15 1.81 -3.58 -18.25
CA LYS A 15 1.84 -4.28 -16.97
C LYS A 15 3.28 -4.30 -16.43
N PRO A 16 3.52 -3.87 -15.16
CA PRO A 16 4.86 -3.90 -14.57
C PRO A 16 5.35 -5.34 -14.42
N THR A 17 6.66 -5.54 -14.54
CA THR A 17 7.31 -6.84 -14.31
C THR A 17 7.69 -7.04 -12.85
N ASP A 18 7.94 -5.95 -12.16
CA ASP A 18 8.42 -5.91 -10.78
C ASP A 18 7.67 -4.84 -9.99
N VAL A 19 7.39 -5.13 -8.73
CA VAL A 19 6.78 -4.19 -7.78
C VAL A 19 7.39 -4.35 -6.40
N TYR A 20 7.39 -3.28 -5.62
CA TYR A 20 7.57 -3.37 -4.18
C TYR A 20 6.24 -3.64 -3.48
N PHE A 21 6.28 -4.37 -2.39
CA PHE A 21 5.14 -4.55 -1.50
C PHE A 21 5.46 -3.98 -0.12
N PHE A 22 4.70 -2.97 0.30
CA PHE A 22 4.81 -2.40 1.64
C PHE A 22 3.79 -3.07 2.56
N GLY A 23 4.25 -4.00 3.39
CA GLY A 23 3.40 -4.90 4.18
C GLY A 23 2.56 -4.24 5.26
N THR A 24 2.85 -3.00 5.61
CA THR A 24 2.28 -2.24 6.73
C THR A 24 2.46 -2.93 8.10
N CYS A 25 2.64 -2.15 9.16
CA CYS A 25 2.87 -2.72 10.50
C CYS A 25 1.66 -3.52 11.02
N VAL A 26 0.44 -3.09 10.70
CA VAL A 26 -0.78 -3.78 11.15
C VAL A 26 -0.96 -5.11 10.43
N LEU A 27 -0.76 -5.15 9.12
CA LEU A 27 -0.89 -6.38 8.36
C LEU A 27 0.17 -7.40 8.77
N ASP A 28 1.42 -6.95 8.89
CA ASP A 28 2.56 -7.82 9.25
C ASP A 28 2.41 -8.42 10.66
N LEU A 29 1.91 -7.64 11.61
CA LEU A 29 1.77 -8.08 13.00
C LEU A 29 0.49 -8.88 13.29
N PHE A 30 -0.62 -8.53 12.64
CA PHE A 30 -1.93 -9.09 13.01
C PHE A 30 -2.57 -9.95 11.94
N MET A 31 -2.19 -9.79 10.67
CA MET A 31 -2.80 -10.49 9.54
C MET A 31 -1.75 -10.91 8.48
N PRO A 32 -0.65 -11.57 8.88
CA PRO A 32 0.44 -11.90 7.94
C PRO A 32 -0.03 -12.80 6.79
N GLU A 33 -0.99 -13.68 7.02
CA GLU A 33 -1.56 -14.53 5.99
C GLU A 33 -2.22 -13.72 4.87
N ALA A 34 -2.98 -12.67 5.22
CA ALA A 34 -3.58 -11.80 4.22
C ALA A 34 -2.52 -11.05 3.38
N GLY A 35 -1.39 -10.70 3.99
CA GLY A 35 -0.24 -10.14 3.27
C GLY A 35 0.37 -11.13 2.28
N MET A 36 0.54 -12.38 2.69
CA MET A 36 1.04 -13.45 1.84
C MET A 36 0.07 -13.77 0.69
N ASP A 37 -1.23 -13.77 0.95
CA ASP A 37 -2.25 -13.97 -0.07
C ASP A 37 -2.23 -12.84 -1.11
N ALA A 38 -2.09 -11.59 -0.66
CA ALA A 38 -1.96 -10.44 -1.55
C ALA A 38 -0.72 -10.53 -2.45
N ILE A 39 0.44 -10.91 -1.90
CA ILE A 39 1.67 -11.15 -2.65
C ILE A 39 1.46 -12.26 -3.67
N THR A 40 0.91 -13.39 -3.23
CA THR A 40 0.63 -14.55 -4.09
C THR A 40 -0.27 -14.16 -5.26
N LEU A 41 -1.30 -13.36 -5.00
CA LEU A 41 -2.22 -12.90 -6.04
C LEU A 41 -1.52 -12.02 -7.09
N ILE A 42 -0.61 -11.15 -6.67
CA ILE A 42 0.21 -10.35 -7.60
C ILE A 42 1.14 -11.25 -8.41
N GLU A 43 1.82 -12.19 -7.78
CA GLU A 43 2.76 -13.11 -8.45
C GLU A 43 2.05 -14.02 -9.46
N GLN A 44 0.83 -14.45 -9.18
CA GLN A 44 -0.02 -15.18 -10.14
C GLN A 44 -0.32 -14.40 -11.41
N GLN A 45 -0.19 -13.07 -11.36
CA GLN A 45 -0.30 -12.21 -12.54
C GLN A 45 1.01 -12.12 -13.36
N GLY A 46 2.04 -12.87 -12.98
CA GLY A 46 3.35 -12.87 -13.63
C GLY A 46 4.21 -11.66 -13.25
N ILE A 47 3.96 -11.05 -12.10
CA ILE A 47 4.68 -9.87 -11.57
C ILE A 47 5.54 -10.33 -10.40
N ARG A 48 6.83 -9.96 -10.40
CA ARG A 48 7.73 -10.26 -9.30
C ARG A 48 7.52 -9.27 -8.16
N VAL A 49 7.31 -9.78 -6.95
CA VAL A 49 7.12 -8.97 -5.76
C VAL A 49 8.42 -8.88 -4.95
N HIS A 50 8.86 -7.68 -4.64
CA HIS A 50 10.01 -7.40 -3.79
C HIS A 50 9.51 -6.89 -2.43
N TYR A 51 9.87 -7.60 -1.38
CA TYR A 51 9.51 -7.26 0.00
C TYR A 51 10.76 -6.82 0.78
N PRO A 52 11.02 -5.51 0.93
CA PRO A 52 12.14 -5.05 1.75
C PRO A 52 11.96 -5.46 3.21
N MET A 53 12.82 -6.33 3.73
CA MET A 53 12.69 -6.89 5.09
C MET A 53 12.88 -5.86 6.21
N ALA A 54 13.54 -4.73 5.91
CA ALA A 54 13.77 -3.66 6.89
C ALA A 54 12.60 -2.66 7.01
N GLN A 55 11.50 -2.89 6.28
CA GLN A 55 10.33 -2.03 6.39
C GLN A 55 9.67 -2.14 7.78
N SER A 56 9.01 -1.06 8.21
CA SER A 56 8.33 -1.00 9.50
C SER A 56 6.98 -0.31 9.38
N CYS A 57 6.90 0.99 9.61
CA CYS A 57 5.66 1.74 9.65
C CYS A 57 5.70 2.95 8.71
N CYS A 58 4.55 3.31 8.13
CA CYS A 58 4.42 4.52 7.29
C CYS A 58 4.45 5.82 8.09
N GLY A 59 4.35 5.77 9.43
CA GLY A 59 4.30 6.94 10.31
C GLY A 59 2.90 7.53 10.53
N GLN A 60 1.86 6.96 9.93
CA GLN A 60 0.49 7.50 10.02
C GLN A 60 -0.04 7.61 11.46
N PRO A 61 0.14 6.64 12.37
CA PRO A 61 -0.35 6.77 13.73
C PRO A 61 0.23 7.98 14.48
N ALA A 62 1.52 8.21 14.38
CA ALA A 62 2.18 9.37 14.97
C ALA A 62 1.70 10.68 14.31
N TYR A 63 1.64 10.70 12.99
CA TYR A 63 1.20 11.87 12.23
C TYR A 63 -0.23 12.30 12.61
N SER A 64 -1.17 11.37 12.61
CA SER A 64 -2.58 11.66 12.93
C SER A 64 -2.82 11.97 14.41
N SER A 65 -1.91 11.57 15.29
CA SER A 65 -1.95 11.91 16.72
C SER A 65 -1.27 13.24 17.05
N GLY A 66 -0.80 13.98 16.05
CA GLY A 66 -0.18 15.29 16.24
C GLY A 66 1.31 15.23 16.62
N HIS A 67 2.00 14.14 16.31
CA HIS A 67 3.41 13.91 16.54
C HIS A 67 4.21 13.88 15.23
N PRO A 68 4.35 15.02 14.52
CA PRO A 68 4.98 15.04 13.20
C PRO A 68 6.49 14.71 13.23
N THR A 69 7.19 15.00 14.33
CA THR A 69 8.62 14.67 14.48
C THR A 69 8.84 13.16 14.50
N GLU A 70 8.05 12.46 15.30
CA GLU A 70 8.09 10.99 15.40
C GLU A 70 7.64 10.34 14.07
N ALA A 71 6.63 10.93 13.43
CA ALA A 71 6.19 10.49 12.12
C ALA A 71 7.31 10.64 11.06
N PHE A 72 8.04 11.76 11.12
CA PHE A 72 9.18 12.03 10.25
C PHE A 72 10.29 10.98 10.42
N ASP A 73 10.68 10.70 11.64
CA ASP A 73 11.77 9.75 11.93
C ASP A 73 11.41 8.33 11.47
N VAL A 74 10.17 7.89 11.71
CA VAL A 74 9.69 6.58 11.27
C VAL A 74 9.62 6.51 9.75
N ALA A 75 9.03 7.51 9.09
CA ALA A 75 8.87 7.54 7.64
C ALA A 75 10.22 7.66 6.91
N LYS A 76 11.16 8.43 7.46
CA LYS A 76 12.52 8.58 6.92
C LYS A 76 13.22 7.24 6.76
N ALA A 77 13.10 6.36 7.74
CA ALA A 77 13.71 5.04 7.69
C ALA A 77 13.19 4.16 6.54
N GLN A 78 12.04 4.51 5.96
CA GLN A 78 11.46 3.75 4.84
C GLN A 78 11.91 4.25 3.46
N LEU A 79 12.36 5.50 3.33
CA LEU A 79 12.63 6.12 2.02
C LEU A 79 13.71 5.40 1.22
N ASP A 80 14.70 4.80 1.88
CA ASP A 80 15.82 4.11 1.24
C ASP A 80 15.52 2.66 0.84
N LEU A 81 14.34 2.16 1.19
CA LEU A 81 13.97 0.78 0.96
C LEU A 81 13.46 0.50 -0.46
N PHE A 82 13.21 1.56 -1.25
CA PHE A 82 12.60 1.48 -2.57
C PHE A 82 13.47 2.14 -3.66
N PRO A 83 14.73 1.65 -3.84
CA PRO A 83 15.69 2.31 -4.73
C PRO A 83 15.30 2.24 -6.21
N GLU A 84 14.61 1.19 -6.65
CA GLU A 84 14.23 1.01 -8.04
C GLU A 84 12.93 1.77 -8.35
N ASN A 85 12.78 2.19 -9.60
CA ASN A 85 11.59 2.93 -10.06
C ASN A 85 10.39 1.98 -10.34
N TRP A 86 10.08 1.13 -9.38
CA TRP A 86 8.92 0.23 -9.46
C TRP A 86 7.73 0.76 -8.66
N PRO A 87 6.50 0.39 -9.02
CA PRO A 87 5.33 0.67 -8.20
C PRO A 87 5.51 0.13 -6.78
N ILE A 88 5.01 0.86 -5.79
CA ILE A 88 5.00 0.44 -4.39
C ILE A 88 3.55 0.13 -4.03
N VAL A 89 3.23 -1.15 -3.95
CA VAL A 89 1.88 -1.62 -3.64
C VAL A 89 1.67 -1.66 -2.13
N VAL A 90 0.61 -1.02 -1.66
CA VAL A 90 0.30 -0.89 -0.23
C VAL A 90 -1.09 -1.47 0.04
N PRO A 91 -1.22 -2.56 0.82
CA PRO A 91 -2.50 -3.22 1.09
C PRO A 91 -3.31 -2.54 2.22
N SER A 92 -3.26 -1.22 2.29
CA SER A 92 -3.97 -0.43 3.29
C SER A 92 -4.19 1.00 2.79
N GLY A 93 -5.43 1.43 2.75
CA GLY A 93 -5.81 2.78 2.31
C GLY A 93 -5.22 3.88 3.20
N SER A 94 -5.15 3.67 4.52
CA SER A 94 -4.59 4.66 5.45
C SER A 94 -3.08 4.81 5.29
N CYS A 95 -2.34 3.71 5.20
CA CYS A 95 -0.89 3.74 4.95
C CYS A 95 -0.58 4.27 3.55
N GLY A 96 -1.31 3.81 2.53
CA GLY A 96 -1.18 4.34 1.17
C GLY A 96 -1.45 5.83 1.10
N GLY A 97 -2.49 6.31 1.79
CA GLY A 97 -2.81 7.73 1.91
C GLY A 97 -1.72 8.54 2.60
N MET A 98 -1.16 8.02 3.72
CA MET A 98 -0.04 8.63 4.42
C MET A 98 1.18 8.78 3.51
N MET A 99 1.59 7.71 2.86
CA MET A 99 2.77 7.70 2.00
C MET A 99 2.59 8.57 0.76
N LYS A 100 1.40 8.55 0.14
CA LYS A 100 1.13 9.27 -1.11
C LYS A 100 0.90 10.76 -0.91
N HIS A 101 0.17 11.15 0.14
CA HIS A 101 -0.33 12.52 0.29
C HIS A 101 0.37 13.30 1.41
N HIS A 102 0.84 12.63 2.44
CA HIS A 102 1.44 13.30 3.60
C HIS A 102 2.97 13.26 3.63
N TRP A 103 3.63 12.23 3.09
CA TRP A 103 5.08 12.21 3.01
C TRP A 103 5.66 13.43 2.25
N PRO A 104 5.15 13.85 1.08
CA PRO A 104 5.66 15.04 0.41
C PRO A 104 5.61 16.30 1.28
N THR A 105 4.56 16.44 2.10
CA THR A 105 4.43 17.57 3.02
C THR A 105 5.32 17.41 4.25
N LEU A 106 5.40 16.22 4.80
CA LEU A 106 6.18 15.89 5.99
C LEU A 106 7.68 16.14 5.77
N PHE A 107 8.18 15.85 4.57
CA PHE A 107 9.59 16.03 4.19
C PHE A 107 9.88 17.35 3.47
N LYS A 108 8.91 18.22 3.32
CA LYS A 108 9.05 19.50 2.62
C LYS A 108 10.17 20.34 3.23
N ASN A 109 10.99 20.95 2.37
CA ASN A 109 12.15 21.76 2.74
C ASN A 109 13.25 21.00 3.52
N THR A 110 13.32 19.69 3.36
CA THR A 110 14.41 18.85 3.90
C THR A 110 15.20 18.22 2.76
N GLU A 111 16.36 17.67 3.07
CA GLU A 111 17.18 16.88 2.13
C GLU A 111 16.47 15.62 1.58
N TYR A 112 15.40 15.17 2.24
CA TYR A 112 14.61 13.98 1.90
C TYR A 112 13.42 14.28 0.98
N GLU A 113 13.11 15.55 0.72
CA GLU A 113 11.91 15.95 -0.03
C GLU A 113 11.81 15.28 -1.40
N SER A 114 12.89 15.33 -2.19
CA SER A 114 12.90 14.73 -3.53
C SER A 114 12.61 13.22 -3.49
N LYS A 115 13.21 12.52 -2.53
CA LYS A 115 13.02 11.07 -2.35
C LYS A 115 11.60 10.75 -1.89
N ALA A 116 11.04 11.55 -0.99
CA ALA A 116 9.67 11.39 -0.52
C ALA A 116 8.63 11.62 -1.64
N VAL A 117 8.86 12.63 -2.47
CA VAL A 117 8.02 12.91 -3.65
C VAL A 117 8.10 11.77 -4.66
N ASP A 118 9.30 11.25 -4.93
CA ASP A 118 9.49 10.10 -5.82
C ASP A 118 8.75 8.87 -5.30
N CYS A 119 8.96 8.48 -4.04
CA CYS A 119 8.23 7.37 -3.42
C CYS A 119 6.72 7.59 -3.51
N ALA A 120 6.22 8.77 -3.13
CA ALA A 120 4.80 9.09 -3.15
C ALA A 120 4.18 8.94 -4.55
N SER A 121 4.92 9.28 -5.60
CA SER A 121 4.45 9.16 -6.99
C SER A 121 4.22 7.70 -7.41
N ARG A 122 4.92 6.76 -6.79
CA ARG A 122 4.89 5.31 -7.09
C ARG A 122 3.93 4.52 -6.21
N ILE A 123 3.37 5.15 -5.16
CA ILE A 123 2.43 4.49 -4.25
C ILE A 123 1.10 4.21 -4.95
N ILE A 124 0.68 2.96 -4.86
CA ILE A 124 -0.63 2.52 -5.31
C ILE A 124 -1.24 1.53 -4.29
N GLU A 125 -2.49 1.76 -3.93
CA GLU A 125 -3.22 0.85 -3.04
C GLU A 125 -3.49 -0.48 -3.77
N PHE A 126 -3.46 -1.59 -3.03
CA PHE A 126 -3.51 -2.95 -3.56
C PHE A 126 -4.69 -3.22 -4.49
N THR A 127 -5.91 -2.82 -4.09
CA THR A 127 -7.09 -3.04 -4.94
C THR A 127 -7.07 -2.17 -6.19
N HIS A 128 -6.58 -0.94 -6.09
CA HIS A 128 -6.34 -0.08 -7.25
C HIS A 128 -5.27 -0.66 -8.17
N PHE A 129 -4.22 -1.26 -7.61
CA PHE A 129 -3.18 -1.94 -8.40
C PHE A 129 -3.77 -3.09 -9.22
N LEU A 130 -4.57 -3.94 -8.60
CA LEU A 130 -5.23 -5.06 -9.30
C LEU A 130 -6.11 -4.55 -10.45
N LEU A 131 -6.90 -3.50 -10.22
CA LEU A 131 -7.70 -2.88 -11.27
C LEU A 131 -6.82 -2.29 -12.38
N ALA A 132 -5.72 -1.63 -12.03
CA ALA A 132 -4.81 -0.99 -12.97
C ALA A 132 -4.10 -1.98 -13.90
N ILE A 133 -3.83 -3.21 -13.43
CA ILE A 133 -3.25 -4.29 -14.26
C ILE A 133 -4.31 -5.10 -15.01
N GLY A 134 -5.60 -4.74 -14.87
CA GLY A 134 -6.70 -5.44 -15.55
C GLY A 134 -7.07 -6.78 -14.91
N TYR A 135 -6.75 -6.99 -13.63
CA TYR A 135 -7.16 -8.19 -12.91
C TYR A 135 -8.69 -8.33 -12.91
N LYS A 136 -9.15 -9.50 -13.28
CA LYS A 136 -10.55 -9.90 -13.16
C LYS A 136 -10.60 -11.14 -12.29
N PRO A 137 -11.25 -11.10 -11.13
CA PRO A 137 -11.50 -12.32 -10.38
C PRO A 137 -12.26 -13.28 -11.30
N GLU A 138 -11.73 -14.50 -11.47
CA GLU A 138 -12.53 -15.53 -12.08
C GLU A 138 -13.69 -15.84 -11.12
N ASP A 139 -14.89 -15.95 -11.65
CA ASP A 139 -16.11 -16.34 -10.90
C ASP A 139 -15.99 -17.82 -10.48
N LYS A 140 -14.97 -18.16 -9.72
CA LYS A 140 -14.73 -19.49 -9.16
C LYS A 140 -14.91 -19.42 -7.65
N GLY A 141 -16.13 -19.42 -7.22
CA GLY A 141 -16.44 -19.64 -5.83
C GLY A 141 -17.53 -18.75 -5.30
N GLU A 142 -18.29 -19.30 -4.41
CA GLU A 142 -19.19 -18.53 -3.55
C GLU A 142 -18.38 -17.41 -2.89
N PRO A 143 -18.93 -16.19 -2.79
CA PRO A 143 -18.26 -15.11 -2.06
C PRO A 143 -17.91 -15.68 -0.68
N VAL A 144 -16.61 -15.61 -0.34
CA VAL A 144 -16.18 -15.95 1.03
C VAL A 144 -17.04 -15.08 1.93
N LYS A 145 -17.92 -15.69 2.69
CA LYS A 145 -18.75 -14.97 3.64
C LYS A 145 -17.84 -14.51 4.77
N VAL A 146 -17.13 -13.41 4.51
CA VAL A 146 -16.22 -12.77 5.49
C VAL A 146 -16.97 -12.55 6.80
N ALA A 147 -18.27 -12.19 6.73
CA ALA A 147 -19.12 -12.09 7.89
C ALA A 147 -19.24 -13.40 8.67
N ASP A 148 -19.43 -14.53 8.00
CA ASP A 148 -19.55 -15.83 8.66
C ASP A 148 -18.20 -16.27 9.28
N ALA A 149 -17.08 -15.98 8.63
CA ALA A 149 -15.76 -16.26 9.17
C ALA A 149 -15.44 -15.36 10.39
N MET A 150 -15.82 -14.10 10.37
CA MET A 150 -15.65 -13.17 11.50
C MET A 150 -16.55 -13.55 12.67
N LEU A 151 -17.80 -13.94 12.42
CA LEU A 151 -18.73 -14.45 13.45
C LEU A 151 -18.23 -15.75 14.08
N ALA A 152 -17.66 -16.67 13.29
CA ALA A 152 -17.08 -17.91 13.79
C ALA A 152 -15.86 -17.67 14.69
N GLN A 153 -15.16 -16.55 14.53
CA GLN A 153 -14.01 -16.15 15.35
C GLN A 153 -14.37 -15.20 16.50
N GLY A 154 -15.65 -14.85 16.65
CA GLY A 154 -16.11 -13.96 17.72
C GLY A 154 -15.60 -12.52 17.61
N ILE A 155 -15.35 -12.03 16.38
CA ILE A 155 -14.79 -10.70 16.12
C ILE A 155 -15.90 -9.64 15.91
N VAL A 156 -17.17 -10.01 16.04
CA VAL A 156 -18.32 -9.09 16.02
C VAL A 156 -19.21 -9.35 17.20
#